data_6ec4a977a00def301bcd0631d5b01c88
#
_entry.id   6ec4a977a00def301bcd0631d5b01c88
#
_cell.length_a   1.000
_cell.length_b   1.000
_cell.length_c   1.000
_cell.angle_alpha   90.00
_cell.angle_beta   90.00
_cell.angle_gamma   90.00
#
_symmetry.space_group_name_H-M   'P 1'
#
loop_
_entity.id
_entity.type
_entity.pdbx_description
1 polymer ?
#
loop_
_entity_poly.entity_id
_entity_poly.type
_entity_poly.pdbx_seq_one_letter_code
_entity_poly.pdbx_strand_id
1 'polypeptide(L)'
;MTNTYDEKVLDTFLKDQGRLFPEPVAETREEAKEFLEDVLAVVVDSLEDVMDYLDEAGMDIAEMSKEDVEAAEEVFAVGDGRYLIVEA
;
A
#
# COMPACT_ATOMS: atom_id res chain seq x y z
N MET A 1 7.80 1.53 10.12
CA MET A 1 6.39 1.32 9.82
C MET A 1 5.55 2.39 10.48
N THR A 2 4.64 3.01 9.74
CA THR A 2 3.87 4.15 10.23
C THR A 2 2.47 4.13 9.65
N ASN A 3 1.52 4.78 10.34
CA ASN A 3 0.16 4.98 9.87
C ASN A 3 -0.07 6.42 9.41
N THR A 4 0.99 7.19 9.22
CA THR A 4 0.89 8.55 8.74
C THR A 4 0.74 8.56 7.23
N TYR A 5 -0.36 9.12 6.75
CA TYR A 5 -0.65 9.20 5.33
C TYR A 5 -0.42 10.66 4.88
N ASP A 6 0.78 10.95 4.39
CA ASP A 6 1.08 12.29 3.89
C ASP A 6 0.53 12.47 2.47
N GLU A 7 0.66 13.68 1.92
CA GLU A 7 0.12 13.99 0.61
C GLU A 7 0.62 13.04 -0.47
N LYS A 8 1.88 12.64 -0.41
CA LYS A 8 2.48 11.76 -1.40
C LYS A 8 1.86 10.37 -1.36
N VAL A 9 1.62 9.85 -0.16
CA VAL A 9 0.94 8.58 0.03
C VAL A 9 -0.49 8.65 -0.48
N LEU A 10 -1.21 9.70 -0.14
CA LEU A 10 -2.59 9.89 -0.56
C LEU A 10 -2.71 10.01 -2.08
N ASP A 11 -1.81 10.78 -2.70
CA ASP A 11 -1.80 10.93 -4.16
C ASP A 11 -1.48 9.60 -4.85
N THR A 12 -0.57 8.81 -4.29
CA THR A 12 -0.25 7.49 -4.82
C THR A 12 -1.48 6.58 -4.78
N PHE A 13 -2.18 6.57 -3.66
CA PHE A 13 -3.39 5.77 -3.54
C PHE A 13 -4.46 6.22 -4.54
N LEU A 14 -4.70 7.52 -4.64
CA LEU A 14 -5.70 8.06 -5.57
C LEU A 14 -5.38 7.69 -7.02
N LYS A 15 -4.11 7.73 -7.38
CA LYS A 15 -3.66 7.41 -8.73
C LYS A 15 -3.79 5.92 -9.05
N ASP A 16 -3.41 5.07 -8.10
CA ASP A 16 -3.26 3.63 -8.34
C ASP A 16 -4.38 2.77 -7.76
N GLN A 17 -5.40 3.37 -7.16
CA GLN A 17 -6.48 2.59 -6.53
C GLN A 17 -7.18 1.64 -7.49
N GLY A 18 -7.14 1.93 -8.79
CA GLY A 18 -7.72 1.06 -9.80
C GLY A 18 -7.06 -0.31 -9.91
N ARG A 19 -5.88 -0.49 -9.32
CA ARG A 19 -5.22 -1.79 -9.26
C ARG A 19 -5.94 -2.75 -8.32
N LEU A 20 -6.59 -2.20 -7.29
CA LEU A 20 -7.21 -3.00 -6.23
C LEU A 20 -8.74 -2.98 -6.33
N PHE A 21 -9.31 -1.90 -6.83
CA PHE A 21 -10.75 -1.72 -6.89
C PHE A 21 -11.22 -1.43 -8.32
N PRO A 22 -12.36 -2.02 -8.74
CA PRO A 22 -12.90 -1.77 -10.09
C PRO A 22 -13.44 -0.35 -10.26
N GLU A 23 -13.76 0.33 -9.15
CA GLU A 23 -14.23 1.70 -9.17
C GLU A 23 -13.48 2.51 -8.11
N PRO A 24 -13.28 3.81 -8.33
CA PRO A 24 -12.61 4.64 -7.33
C PRO A 24 -13.36 4.63 -6.00
N VAL A 25 -12.64 4.35 -4.92
CA VAL A 25 -13.20 4.38 -3.57
C VAL A 25 -12.98 5.74 -2.91
N ALA A 26 -12.12 6.57 -3.50
CA ALA A 26 -11.84 7.92 -3.02
C ALA A 26 -11.59 8.83 -4.21
N GLU A 27 -12.06 10.06 -4.14
CA GLU A 27 -11.86 11.06 -5.19
C GLU A 27 -11.04 12.25 -4.69
N THR A 28 -10.90 12.39 -3.37
CA THR A 28 -10.12 13.47 -2.78
C THR A 28 -9.14 12.89 -1.77
N ARG A 29 -8.15 13.71 -1.39
CA ARG A 29 -7.18 13.29 -0.38
C ARG A 29 -7.85 12.99 0.96
N GLU A 30 -8.86 13.76 1.33
CA GLU A 30 -9.60 13.53 2.57
C GLU A 30 -10.29 12.18 2.56
N GLU A 31 -10.96 11.85 1.46
CA GLU A 31 -11.62 10.56 1.30
C GLU A 31 -10.59 9.42 1.31
N ALA A 32 -9.47 9.61 0.63
CA ALA A 32 -8.39 8.62 0.63
C ALA A 32 -7.88 8.36 2.03
N LYS A 33 -7.65 9.43 2.81
CA LYS A 33 -7.17 9.31 4.17
C LYS A 33 -8.16 8.53 5.04
N GLU A 34 -9.44 8.88 4.98
CA GLU A 34 -10.47 8.18 5.74
C GLU A 34 -10.53 6.69 5.37
N PHE A 35 -10.46 6.40 4.08
CA PHE A 35 -10.49 5.01 3.62
C PHE A 35 -9.28 4.24 4.13
N LEU A 36 -8.07 4.81 4.02
CA LEU A 36 -6.87 4.14 4.47
C LEU A 36 -6.85 3.92 5.98
N GLU A 37 -7.40 4.86 6.75
CA GLU A 37 -7.55 4.69 8.19
C GLU A 37 -8.54 3.58 8.54
N ASP A 38 -9.64 3.50 7.80
CA ASP A 38 -10.66 2.48 8.02
C ASP A 38 -10.15 1.06 7.76
N VAL A 39 -9.32 0.90 6.73
CA VAL A 39 -8.77 -0.42 6.39
C VAL A 39 -7.45 -0.71 7.09
N LEU A 40 -6.99 0.21 7.94
CA LEU A 40 -5.73 0.09 8.68
C LEU A 40 -4.53 -0.11 7.74
N ALA A 41 -4.50 0.65 6.65
CA ALA A 41 -3.40 0.61 5.71
C ALA A 41 -2.09 1.03 6.38
N VAL A 42 -0.99 0.47 5.92
CA VAL A 42 0.32 0.63 6.53
C VAL A 42 1.28 1.28 5.53
N VAL A 43 2.08 2.22 6.01
CA VAL A 43 3.18 2.80 5.22
C VAL A 43 4.50 2.28 5.77
N VAL A 44 5.34 1.73 4.90
CA VAL A 44 6.63 1.20 5.29
C VAL A 44 7.73 1.93 4.50
N ASP A 45 8.95 1.89 5.03
CA ASP A 45 10.06 2.69 4.52
C ASP A 45 10.93 1.98 3.48
N SER A 46 10.71 0.69 3.25
CA SER A 46 11.52 -0.08 2.29
C SER A 46 10.75 -1.29 1.78
N LEU A 47 11.27 -1.88 0.71
CA LEU A 47 10.71 -3.12 0.18
C LEU A 47 10.90 -4.28 1.15
N GLU A 48 12.00 -4.30 1.90
CA GLU A 48 12.23 -5.32 2.91
C GLU A 48 11.14 -5.28 3.98
N ASP A 49 10.72 -4.08 4.37
CA ASP A 49 9.63 -3.90 5.32
C ASP A 49 8.30 -4.41 4.75
N VAL A 50 8.08 -4.23 3.45
CA VAL A 50 6.90 -4.80 2.79
C VAL A 50 6.93 -6.33 2.90
N MET A 51 8.07 -6.94 2.62
CA MET A 51 8.22 -8.38 2.69
C MET A 51 7.99 -8.90 4.10
N ASP A 52 8.54 -8.22 5.11
CA ASP A 52 8.34 -8.58 6.51
C ASP A 52 6.86 -8.50 6.90
N TYR A 53 6.19 -7.45 6.45
CA TYR A 53 4.77 -7.27 6.72
C TYR A 53 3.94 -8.41 6.11
N LEU A 54 4.19 -8.74 4.86
CA LEU A 54 3.46 -9.81 4.17
C LEU A 54 3.75 -11.17 4.78
N ASP A 55 4.97 -11.41 5.23
CA ASP A 55 5.34 -12.64 5.90
C ASP A 55 4.56 -12.79 7.22
N GLU A 56 4.48 -11.74 8.01
CA GLU A 56 3.71 -11.74 9.25
C GLU A 56 2.21 -11.93 9.00
N ALA A 57 1.73 -11.47 7.85
CA ALA A 57 0.34 -11.65 7.47
C ALA A 57 0.01 -13.06 6.96
N GLY A 58 1.01 -13.93 6.91
CA GLY A 58 0.82 -15.32 6.50
C GLY A 58 1.09 -15.60 5.03
N MET A 59 1.60 -14.63 4.29
CA MET A 59 1.93 -14.82 2.87
C MET A 59 3.28 -15.51 2.74
N ASP A 60 3.38 -16.46 1.81
CA ASP A 60 4.62 -17.20 1.56
C ASP A 60 5.54 -16.37 0.67
N ILE A 61 6.32 -15.48 1.28
CA ILE A 61 7.23 -14.60 0.56
C ILE A 61 8.50 -15.32 0.09
N ALA A 62 8.77 -16.52 0.60
CA ALA A 62 9.97 -17.27 0.21
C ALA A 62 9.94 -17.65 -1.27
N GLU A 63 8.77 -17.78 -1.87
CA GLU A 63 8.60 -18.08 -3.27
C GLU A 63 8.40 -16.85 -4.16
N MET A 64 8.39 -15.66 -3.55
CA MET A 64 8.17 -14.40 -4.26
C MET A 64 9.50 -13.68 -4.48
N SER A 65 9.70 -13.16 -5.68
CA SER A 65 10.81 -12.25 -5.95
C SER A 65 10.43 -10.84 -5.48
N LYS A 66 11.42 -9.94 -5.44
CA LYS A 66 11.14 -8.54 -5.12
C LYS A 66 10.16 -7.93 -6.12
N GLU A 67 10.27 -8.32 -7.39
CA GLU A 67 9.37 -7.84 -8.43
C GLU A 67 7.94 -8.32 -8.19
N ASP A 68 7.78 -9.56 -7.74
CA ASP A 68 6.46 -10.09 -7.41
C ASP A 68 5.83 -9.32 -6.25
N VAL A 69 6.63 -8.97 -5.24
CA VAL A 69 6.15 -8.21 -4.09
C VAL A 69 5.71 -6.81 -4.53
N GLU A 70 6.51 -6.15 -5.36
CA GLU A 70 6.17 -4.81 -5.87
C GLU A 70 4.93 -4.83 -6.76
N ALA A 71 4.71 -5.94 -7.47
CA ALA A 71 3.57 -6.08 -8.37
C ALA A 71 2.29 -6.52 -7.67
N ALA A 72 2.35 -6.87 -6.37
CA ALA A 72 1.17 -7.26 -5.62
C ALA A 72 0.14 -6.13 -5.61
N GLU A 73 -1.13 -6.47 -5.79
CA GLU A 73 -2.20 -5.48 -5.91
C GLU A 73 -2.34 -4.60 -4.68
N GLU A 74 -2.07 -5.15 -3.50
CA GLU A 74 -2.17 -4.43 -2.23
C GLU A 74 -0.96 -3.55 -1.93
N VAL A 75 0.10 -3.61 -2.74
CA VAL A 75 1.33 -2.84 -2.52
C VAL A 75 1.40 -1.68 -3.52
N PHE A 76 1.55 -0.47 -3.00
CA PHE A 76 1.61 0.75 -3.80
C PHE A 76 2.96 1.42 -3.57
N ALA A 77 3.76 1.58 -4.62
CA ALA A 77 5.04 2.28 -4.52
C ALA A 77 4.80 3.79 -4.46
N VAL A 78 5.23 4.42 -3.38
CA VAL A 78 5.03 5.86 -3.19
C VAL A 78 5.97 6.68 -4.08
N GLY A 79 7.11 6.11 -4.44
CA GLY A 79 8.04 6.78 -5.36
C GLY A 79 9.26 7.40 -4.71
N ASP A 80 9.31 7.41 -3.38
CA ASP A 80 10.45 7.94 -2.61
C ASP A 80 11.12 6.85 -1.75
N GLY A 81 10.90 5.60 -2.12
CA GLY A 81 11.42 4.46 -1.37
C GLY A 81 10.43 3.88 -0.37
N ARG A 82 9.35 4.58 -0.10
CA ARG A 82 8.29 4.09 0.78
C ARG A 82 7.26 3.30 0.00
N TYR A 83 6.49 2.48 0.71
CA TYR A 83 5.43 1.68 0.13
C TYR A 83 4.19 1.77 1.01
N LEU A 84 3.03 1.78 0.36
CA LEU A 84 1.73 1.73 1.03
C LEU A 84 1.14 0.34 0.84
N ILE A 85 0.71 -0.28 1.92
CA ILE A 85 0.10 -1.61 1.88
C ILE A 85 -1.37 -1.47 2.28
N VAL A 86 -2.27 -1.84 1.37
CA VAL A 86 -3.71 -1.75 1.59
C VAL A 86 -4.31 -3.14 1.52
N GLU A 87 -4.77 -3.64 2.66
CA GLU A 87 -5.46 -4.93 2.74
C GLU A 87 -6.96 -4.67 2.84
N ALA A 88 -7.63 -4.68 1.71
CA ALA A 88 -9.06 -4.39 1.67
C ALA A 88 -9.85 -5.55 1.07
#